data_c1fb1eed85a649e518b9d3d5e22e2a6d
#
_entry.id   c1fb1eed85a649e518b9d3d5e22e2a6d
#
_cell.length_a   1.000
_cell.length_b   1.000
_cell.length_c   1.000
_cell.angle_alpha   90.00
_cell.angle_beta   90.00
_cell.angle_gamma   90.00
#
_symmetry.space_group_name_H-M   'P 1'
#
loop_
_entity.id
_entity.type
_entity.pdbx_description
1 polymer ?
#
loop_
_entity_poly.entity_id
_entity_poly.type
_entity_poly.pdbx_seq_one_letter_code
_entity_poly.pdbx_strand_id
1 'polypeptide(L)'
;MTIEEMIEKKRELGMNNEMISKASGVPLSTVQKIFGGFTKSPRRLTIQAIESALLREERKKITNLPDGAAESEKTAYSGRISELRNSEQADRTKYTIGKNRPDVMSLREPSGTYKVSAEDTRYTIDDYYALPEDRRVELIDGVIYDMTAPSGIHQQILGDLHILFRECADRHGMPCEVLLSPFDVRLDKDNYTMVQPDLLVVCGEYDAAHEIRFEGAPDLVVEILSPSTRSKDQLLKLIKYERAGVREYWIVDPKYRTVMVHYFEDEEYTPRKYEFDSQIPVSISGGKCIIDFSLVGKRPFRPF
;
A
#
# COMPACT_ATOMS: atom_id res chain seq x y z
N MET A 1 -3.68 -18.71 -2.50
CA MET A 1 -4.59 -19.58 -3.34
C MET A 1 -3.95 -19.87 -4.69
N THR A 2 -4.14 -21.09 -5.22
CA THR A 2 -3.83 -21.40 -6.63
C THR A 2 -4.85 -20.71 -7.55
N ILE A 3 -4.57 -20.67 -8.86
CA ILE A 3 -5.52 -20.09 -9.82
C ILE A 3 -6.83 -20.90 -9.85
N GLU A 4 -6.74 -22.22 -9.74
CA GLU A 4 -7.89 -23.11 -9.65
C GLU A 4 -8.77 -22.82 -8.44
N GLU A 5 -8.14 -22.66 -7.27
CA GLU A 5 -8.83 -22.28 -6.03
C GLU A 5 -9.50 -20.90 -6.15
N MET A 6 -8.85 -19.93 -6.79
CA MET A 6 -9.45 -18.61 -7.05
C MET A 6 -10.64 -18.68 -8.04
N ILE A 7 -10.60 -19.56 -9.04
CA ILE A 7 -11.72 -19.79 -9.95
C ILE A 7 -12.91 -20.36 -9.19
N GLU A 8 -12.69 -21.32 -8.30
CA GLU A 8 -13.74 -21.90 -7.47
C GLU A 8 -14.31 -20.87 -6.52
N LYS A 9 -13.45 -20.13 -5.82
CA LYS A 9 -13.86 -19.04 -4.90
C LYS A 9 -14.67 -17.97 -5.63
N LYS A 10 -14.25 -17.56 -6.82
CA LYS A 10 -15.00 -16.65 -7.67
C LYS A 10 -16.41 -17.15 -7.93
N ARG A 11 -16.57 -18.46 -8.19
CA ARG A 11 -17.86 -19.10 -8.47
C ARG A 11 -18.74 -19.12 -7.19
N GLU A 12 -18.17 -19.50 -6.05
CA GLU A 12 -18.86 -19.50 -4.74
C GLU A 12 -19.37 -18.10 -4.38
N LEU A 13 -18.62 -17.06 -4.68
CA LEU A 13 -18.97 -15.67 -4.41
C LEU A 13 -19.95 -15.08 -5.43
N GLY A 14 -20.17 -15.76 -6.58
CA GLY A 14 -20.99 -15.25 -7.67
C GLY A 14 -20.38 -14.07 -8.41
N MET A 15 -19.05 -13.90 -8.35
CA MET A 15 -18.35 -12.78 -8.98
C MET A 15 -18.04 -13.07 -10.44
N ASN A 16 -18.16 -12.05 -11.29
CA ASN A 16 -17.65 -12.09 -12.67
C ASN A 16 -16.25 -11.43 -12.76
N ASN A 17 -15.63 -11.48 -13.94
CA ASN A 17 -14.28 -10.92 -14.14
C ASN A 17 -14.24 -9.40 -14.00
N GLU A 18 -15.34 -8.70 -14.30
CA GLU A 18 -15.45 -7.25 -14.15
C GLU A 18 -15.50 -6.85 -12.67
N MET A 19 -16.29 -7.59 -11.87
CA MET A 19 -16.35 -7.40 -10.42
C MET A 19 -14.98 -7.63 -9.78
N ILE A 20 -14.25 -8.67 -10.19
CA ILE A 20 -12.91 -8.95 -9.69
C ILE A 20 -11.93 -7.86 -10.13
N SER A 21 -12.00 -7.42 -11.38
CA SER A 21 -11.19 -6.29 -11.87
C SER A 21 -11.42 -5.04 -11.04
N LYS A 22 -12.68 -4.70 -10.79
CA LYS A 22 -13.06 -3.55 -9.96
C LYS A 22 -12.58 -3.70 -8.51
N ALA A 23 -12.78 -4.86 -7.90
CA ALA A 23 -12.42 -5.13 -6.52
C ALA A 23 -10.90 -5.26 -6.28
N SER A 24 -10.14 -5.74 -7.26
CA SER A 24 -8.69 -5.97 -7.16
C SER A 24 -7.84 -4.85 -7.74
N GLY A 25 -8.42 -3.92 -8.51
CA GLY A 25 -7.68 -2.92 -9.29
C GLY A 25 -6.87 -3.50 -10.46
N VAL A 26 -6.97 -4.81 -10.71
CA VAL A 26 -6.28 -5.46 -11.83
C VAL A 26 -7.08 -5.23 -13.13
N PRO A 27 -6.43 -4.79 -14.23
CA PRO A 27 -7.13 -4.56 -15.50
C PRO A 27 -7.94 -5.77 -15.94
N LEU A 28 -9.17 -5.53 -16.43
CA LEU A 28 -10.11 -6.59 -16.85
C LEU A 28 -9.49 -7.58 -17.84
N SER A 29 -8.74 -7.07 -18.82
CA SER A 29 -8.03 -7.92 -19.80
C SER A 29 -7.00 -8.84 -19.15
N THR A 30 -6.38 -8.42 -18.06
CA THR A 30 -5.43 -9.23 -17.28
C THR A 30 -6.18 -10.31 -16.48
N VAL A 31 -7.27 -9.94 -15.81
CA VAL A 31 -8.14 -10.87 -15.06
C VAL A 31 -8.68 -11.95 -16.00
N GLN A 32 -9.18 -11.55 -17.18
CA GLN A 32 -9.67 -12.48 -18.22
C GLN A 32 -8.59 -13.44 -18.71
N LYS A 33 -7.36 -12.96 -18.94
CA LYS A 33 -6.23 -13.80 -19.37
C LYS A 33 -5.82 -14.82 -18.32
N ILE A 34 -5.83 -14.42 -17.04
CA ILE A 34 -5.48 -15.30 -15.91
C ILE A 34 -6.52 -16.41 -15.77
N PHE A 35 -7.79 -16.05 -15.60
CA PHE A 35 -8.86 -17.03 -15.42
C PHE A 35 -9.22 -17.81 -16.68
N GLY A 36 -8.87 -17.30 -17.85
CA GLY A 36 -8.98 -18.01 -19.13
C GLY A 36 -7.81 -18.95 -19.44
N GLY A 37 -6.80 -19.02 -18.54
CA GLY A 37 -5.64 -19.90 -18.75
C GLY A 37 -4.64 -19.43 -19.81
N PHE A 38 -4.82 -18.21 -20.35
CA PHE A 38 -3.92 -17.65 -21.38
C PHE A 38 -2.58 -17.17 -20.82
N THR A 39 -2.49 -16.98 -19.50
CA THR A 39 -1.25 -16.57 -18.81
C THR A 39 -0.74 -17.74 -17.97
N LYS A 40 0.30 -18.42 -18.46
CA LYS A 40 0.89 -19.59 -17.77
C LYS A 40 1.62 -19.25 -16.47
N SER A 41 2.10 -18.03 -16.34
CA SER A 41 2.82 -17.57 -15.13
C SER A 41 2.47 -16.10 -14.86
N PRO A 42 1.31 -15.81 -14.24
CA PRO A 42 0.93 -14.47 -13.87
C PRO A 42 1.91 -13.90 -12.83
N ARG A 43 2.06 -12.57 -12.85
CA ARG A 43 2.90 -11.90 -11.83
C ARG A 43 2.30 -12.13 -10.45
N ARG A 44 3.16 -12.44 -9.47
CA ARG A 44 2.75 -12.74 -8.08
C ARG A 44 1.86 -11.65 -7.48
N LEU A 45 2.21 -10.37 -7.67
CA LEU A 45 1.42 -9.24 -7.17
C LEU A 45 0.01 -9.19 -7.78
N THR A 46 -0.14 -9.54 -9.05
CA THR A 46 -1.45 -9.62 -9.71
C THR A 46 -2.31 -10.72 -9.08
N ILE A 47 -1.71 -11.87 -8.80
CA ILE A 47 -2.39 -12.97 -8.11
C ILE A 47 -2.80 -12.58 -6.71
N GLN A 48 -1.91 -11.96 -5.94
CA GLN A 48 -2.20 -11.50 -4.56
C GLN A 48 -3.31 -10.44 -4.53
N ALA A 49 -3.34 -9.51 -5.49
CA ALA A 49 -4.41 -8.51 -5.58
C ALA A 49 -5.78 -9.16 -5.83
N ILE A 50 -5.84 -10.13 -6.75
CA ILE A 50 -7.08 -10.89 -7.04
C ILE A 50 -7.50 -11.72 -5.82
N GLU A 51 -6.56 -12.41 -5.19
CA GLU A 51 -6.79 -13.21 -3.98
C GLU A 51 -7.35 -12.36 -2.84
N SER A 52 -6.73 -11.21 -2.56
CA SER A 52 -7.18 -10.27 -1.54
C SER A 52 -8.57 -9.73 -1.81
N ALA A 53 -8.93 -9.48 -3.07
CA ALA A 53 -10.26 -9.04 -3.46
C ALA A 53 -11.31 -10.15 -3.20
N LEU A 54 -11.01 -11.39 -3.57
CA LEU A 54 -11.91 -12.52 -3.32
C LEU A 54 -12.15 -12.75 -1.82
N LEU A 55 -11.10 -12.66 -1.00
CA LEU A 55 -11.21 -12.83 0.46
C LEU A 55 -11.99 -11.68 1.12
N ARG A 56 -11.87 -10.45 0.63
CA ARG A 56 -12.69 -9.32 1.10
C ARG A 56 -14.17 -9.53 0.82
N GLU A 57 -14.51 -9.93 -0.39
CA GLU A 57 -15.92 -10.18 -0.75
C GLU A 57 -16.51 -11.39 0.01
N GLU A 58 -15.71 -12.39 0.33
CA GLU A 58 -16.12 -13.48 1.21
C GLU A 58 -16.46 -12.97 2.62
N ARG A 59 -15.61 -12.13 3.21
CA ARG A 59 -15.85 -11.53 4.53
C ARG A 59 -17.14 -10.70 4.55
N LYS A 60 -17.39 -9.87 3.54
CA LYS A 60 -18.62 -9.10 3.42
C LYS A 60 -19.87 -10.00 3.37
N LYS A 61 -19.80 -11.11 2.63
CA LYS A 61 -20.89 -12.08 2.56
C LYS A 61 -21.18 -12.72 3.91
N ILE A 62 -20.15 -12.96 4.73
CA ILE A 62 -20.27 -13.54 6.08
C ILE A 62 -20.87 -12.53 7.06
N THR A 63 -20.45 -11.26 7.02
CA THR A 63 -20.96 -10.22 7.91
C THR A 63 -22.40 -9.81 7.60
N ASN A 64 -22.85 -10.00 6.36
CA ASN A 64 -24.21 -9.67 5.91
C ASN A 64 -25.19 -10.85 6.00
N LEU A 65 -24.85 -11.96 6.67
CA LEU A 65 -25.77 -13.05 6.93
C LEU A 65 -26.85 -12.55 7.93
N PRO A 66 -28.16 -12.73 7.60
CA PRO A 66 -29.23 -12.30 8.50
C PRO A 66 -29.16 -13.03 9.85
N ASP A 67 -29.58 -12.35 10.93
CA ASP A 67 -29.56 -12.82 12.32
C ASP A 67 -30.42 -14.10 12.59
N GLY A 68 -30.58 -14.96 11.63
CA GLY A 68 -31.30 -16.25 11.71
C GLY A 68 -30.58 -17.38 10.96
N ALA A 69 -29.39 -17.17 10.44
CA ALA A 69 -28.64 -18.24 9.78
C ALA A 69 -28.22 -19.32 10.80
N ALA A 70 -28.36 -20.59 10.42
CA ALA A 70 -28.12 -21.72 11.30
C ALA A 70 -26.67 -21.71 11.84
N GLU A 71 -26.52 -22.01 13.12
CA GLU A 71 -25.22 -22.04 13.83
C GLU A 71 -24.19 -22.95 13.14
N SER A 72 -24.64 -23.96 12.39
CA SER A 72 -23.84 -24.84 11.56
C SER A 72 -23.15 -24.14 10.39
N GLU A 73 -23.79 -23.13 9.77
CA GLU A 73 -23.18 -22.34 8.68
C GLU A 73 -22.13 -21.38 9.23
N LYS A 74 -22.41 -20.71 10.36
CA LYS A 74 -21.45 -19.82 11.03
C LYS A 74 -20.22 -20.59 11.51
N THR A 75 -20.39 -21.82 12.00
CA THR A 75 -19.29 -22.69 12.48
C THR A 75 -18.45 -23.24 11.32
N ALA A 76 -19.07 -23.63 10.21
CA ALA A 76 -18.35 -24.08 9.01
C ALA A 76 -17.48 -22.97 8.39
N TYR A 77 -18.00 -21.73 8.38
CA TYR A 77 -17.25 -20.56 7.89
C TYR A 77 -16.18 -20.12 8.89
N SER A 78 -16.42 -20.14 10.19
CA SER A 78 -15.43 -19.83 11.23
C SER A 78 -14.27 -20.82 11.23
N GLY A 79 -14.53 -22.12 11.03
CA GLY A 79 -13.52 -23.14 10.84
C GLY A 79 -12.64 -22.90 9.61
N ARG A 80 -13.24 -22.52 8.48
CA ARG A 80 -12.49 -22.16 7.25
C ARG A 80 -11.65 -20.89 7.42
N ILE A 81 -12.10 -19.91 8.21
CA ILE A 81 -11.29 -18.70 8.51
C ILE A 81 -10.07 -19.06 9.36
N SER A 82 -10.21 -19.99 10.32
CA SER A 82 -9.06 -20.47 11.11
C SER A 82 -8.10 -21.33 10.28
N GLU A 83 -8.61 -22.14 9.34
CA GLU A 83 -7.80 -22.88 8.36
C GLU A 83 -7.08 -21.94 7.38
N LEU A 84 -7.73 -20.88 6.92
CA LEU A 84 -7.13 -19.85 6.07
C LEU A 84 -6.03 -19.05 6.82
N ARG A 85 -6.25 -18.74 8.10
CA ARG A 85 -5.20 -18.14 8.95
C ARG A 85 -4.00 -19.09 9.14
N ASN A 86 -4.27 -20.38 9.31
CA ASN A 86 -3.22 -21.39 9.44
C ASN A 86 -2.54 -21.71 8.10
N SER A 87 -3.25 -21.61 6.96
CA SER A 87 -2.67 -21.75 5.62
C SER A 87 -1.87 -20.51 5.22
N GLU A 88 -2.28 -19.29 5.61
CA GLU A 88 -1.45 -18.09 5.47
C GLU A 88 -0.14 -18.20 6.26
N GLN A 89 -0.16 -18.88 7.39
CA GLN A 89 1.04 -19.18 8.18
C GLN A 89 1.85 -20.35 7.59
N ALA A 90 1.20 -21.36 7.00
CA ALA A 90 1.86 -22.52 6.39
C ALA A 90 2.36 -22.25 4.96
N ASP A 91 1.72 -21.37 4.19
CA ASP A 91 2.15 -21.02 2.82
C ASP A 91 3.35 -20.05 2.82
N ARG A 92 3.61 -19.38 3.95
CA ARG A 92 4.88 -18.66 4.19
C ARG A 92 6.11 -19.58 4.14
N THR A 93 5.95 -20.88 4.37
CA THR A 93 7.03 -21.88 4.38
C THR A 93 7.26 -22.61 3.05
N LYS A 94 6.36 -22.50 2.07
CA LYS A 94 6.45 -23.27 0.81
C LYS A 94 7.10 -22.55 -0.38
N TYR A 95 7.34 -21.25 -0.30
CA TYR A 95 8.03 -20.54 -1.37
C TYR A 95 9.51 -20.39 -1.07
N THR A 96 10.27 -21.41 -1.38
CA THR A 96 11.73 -21.33 -1.55
C THR A 96 11.99 -20.34 -2.67
N ILE A 97 12.36 -19.11 -2.35
CA ILE A 97 12.94 -18.17 -3.30
C ILE A 97 14.20 -18.84 -3.83
N GLY A 98 14.24 -19.01 -5.16
CA GLY A 98 15.38 -19.62 -5.83
C GLY A 98 16.69 -18.98 -5.38
N LYS A 99 17.74 -19.80 -5.29
CA LYS A 99 19.10 -19.52 -4.85
C LYS A 99 19.86 -18.49 -5.74
N ASN A 100 19.27 -17.32 -5.98
CA ASN A 100 19.96 -16.18 -6.56
C ASN A 100 19.73 -15.00 -5.65
N ARG A 101 20.45 -14.97 -4.51
CA ARG A 101 20.83 -13.69 -3.91
C ARG A 101 21.66 -12.96 -4.96
N PRO A 102 21.34 -11.71 -5.35
CA PRO A 102 22.35 -10.87 -5.95
C PRO A 102 23.49 -10.82 -4.94
N ASP A 103 24.70 -11.10 -5.40
CA ASP A 103 25.92 -11.06 -4.59
C ASP A 103 25.93 -9.77 -3.76
N VAL A 104 25.67 -9.90 -2.47
CA VAL A 104 26.02 -8.88 -1.51
C VAL A 104 27.54 -8.88 -1.49
N MET A 105 28.12 -7.95 -2.24
CA MET A 105 29.53 -7.67 -2.21
C MET A 105 29.98 -7.68 -0.75
N SER A 106 30.91 -8.56 -0.41
CA SER A 106 31.47 -8.84 0.90
C SER A 106 31.57 -7.59 1.76
N LEU A 107 30.57 -7.33 2.61
CA LEU A 107 30.71 -6.43 3.73
C LEU A 107 31.61 -7.15 4.74
N ARG A 108 32.75 -6.54 5.09
CA ARG A 108 33.62 -7.00 6.15
C ARG A 108 32.80 -7.17 7.42
N GLU A 109 32.76 -8.40 7.92
CA GLU A 109 32.08 -8.76 9.15
C GLU A 109 32.60 -7.92 10.33
N PRO A 110 31.70 -7.25 11.08
CA PRO A 110 32.03 -6.97 12.47
C PRO A 110 31.94 -8.32 13.20
N SER A 111 32.98 -8.66 13.95
CA SER A 111 33.12 -9.90 14.70
C SER A 111 32.00 -10.10 15.73
N GLY A 112 30.94 -10.75 15.31
CA GLY A 112 29.84 -11.21 16.14
C GLY A 112 29.08 -12.32 15.42
N THR A 113 29.28 -13.57 15.86
CA THR A 113 28.56 -14.72 15.31
C THR A 113 27.08 -14.64 15.65
N TYR A 114 26.28 -14.02 14.77
CA TYR A 114 24.83 -14.22 14.79
C TYR A 114 24.53 -15.56 14.13
N LYS A 115 24.06 -16.51 14.93
CA LYS A 115 23.41 -17.72 14.41
C LYS A 115 22.04 -17.31 13.86
N VAL A 116 21.94 -17.04 12.56
CA VAL A 116 20.68 -16.96 11.86
C VAL A 116 20.09 -18.37 11.83
N SER A 117 18.98 -18.59 12.52
CA SER A 117 18.21 -19.81 12.37
C SER A 117 17.71 -19.89 10.92
N ALA A 118 17.78 -21.07 10.31
CA ALA A 118 17.54 -21.31 8.87
C ALA A 118 16.09 -21.09 8.41
N GLU A 119 15.24 -20.40 9.18
CA GLU A 119 13.78 -20.33 8.96
C GLU A 119 13.22 -18.96 8.55
N ASP A 120 13.94 -17.84 8.66
CA ASP A 120 13.46 -16.54 8.20
C ASP A 120 14.44 -15.89 7.21
N THR A 121 14.11 -15.96 5.92
CA THR A 121 14.89 -15.33 4.83
C THR A 121 14.49 -13.88 4.57
N ARG A 122 13.62 -13.29 5.40
CA ARG A 122 13.16 -11.92 5.29
C ARG A 122 14.19 -10.96 5.89
N TYR A 123 14.33 -9.79 5.25
CA TYR A 123 15.06 -8.68 5.84
C TYR A 123 14.28 -8.06 6.99
N THR A 124 15.00 -7.58 8.00
CA THR A 124 14.44 -6.90 9.16
C THR A 124 14.72 -5.40 9.11
N ILE A 125 14.13 -4.64 10.03
CA ILE A 125 14.45 -3.22 10.23
C ILE A 125 15.93 -3.03 10.61
N ASP A 126 16.53 -3.97 11.34
CA ASP A 126 17.96 -3.91 11.64
C ASP A 126 18.80 -4.08 10.37
N ASP A 127 18.41 -4.98 9.46
CA ASP A 127 19.05 -5.10 8.14
C ASP A 127 18.86 -3.84 7.30
N TYR A 128 17.69 -3.19 7.38
CA TYR A 128 17.40 -1.93 6.70
C TYR A 128 18.37 -0.82 7.16
N TYR A 129 18.55 -0.64 8.47
CA TYR A 129 19.49 0.36 9.01
C TYR A 129 20.96 -0.01 8.86
N ALA A 130 21.28 -1.27 8.59
CA ALA A 130 22.65 -1.71 8.28
C ALA A 130 23.06 -1.44 6.83
N LEU A 131 22.14 -1.01 5.96
CA LEU A 131 22.46 -0.65 4.58
C LEU A 131 23.30 0.63 4.53
N PRO A 132 24.13 0.81 3.47
CA PRO A 132 24.85 2.05 3.25
C PRO A 132 23.91 3.27 3.19
N GLU A 133 24.30 4.39 3.80
CA GLU A 133 23.47 5.61 3.89
C GLU A 133 23.09 6.22 2.53
N ASP A 134 23.90 5.97 1.49
CA ASP A 134 23.65 6.42 0.12
C ASP A 134 22.63 5.55 -0.63
N ARG A 135 22.23 4.41 -0.04
CA ARG A 135 21.25 3.50 -0.62
C ARG A 135 19.86 3.76 -0.08
N ARG A 136 19.04 4.45 -0.87
CA ARG A 136 17.63 4.66 -0.52
C ARG A 136 16.79 3.44 -0.88
N VAL A 137 16.12 2.88 0.12
CA VAL A 137 15.27 1.69 -0.03
C VAL A 137 13.99 1.83 0.81
N GLU A 138 13.02 0.98 0.51
CA GLU A 138 11.93 0.65 1.41
C GLU A 138 11.98 -0.83 1.76
N LEU A 139 11.58 -1.18 2.96
CA LEU A 139 11.39 -2.55 3.41
C LEU A 139 9.90 -2.82 3.54
N ILE A 140 9.36 -3.79 2.79
CA ILE A 140 7.94 -4.13 2.85
C ILE A 140 7.80 -5.64 3.00
N ASP A 141 7.20 -6.08 4.09
CA ASP A 141 7.06 -7.51 4.44
C ASP A 141 8.38 -8.30 4.40
N GLY A 142 9.49 -7.64 4.76
CA GLY A 142 10.82 -8.23 4.75
C GLY A 142 11.48 -8.31 3.37
N VAL A 143 10.96 -7.59 2.39
CA VAL A 143 11.56 -7.45 1.04
C VAL A 143 12.07 -6.03 0.85
N ILE A 144 13.33 -5.89 0.45
CA ILE A 144 13.95 -4.60 0.17
C ILE A 144 13.62 -4.16 -1.27
N TYR A 145 13.17 -2.92 -1.42
CA TYR A 145 12.85 -2.27 -2.68
C TYR A 145 13.72 -1.03 -2.86
N ASP A 146 14.60 -1.04 -3.85
CA ASP A 146 15.40 0.14 -4.17
C ASP A 146 14.53 1.29 -4.67
N MET A 147 14.83 2.49 -4.21
CA MET A 147 14.19 3.73 -4.63
C MET A 147 15.07 4.45 -5.65
N THR A 148 14.45 4.99 -6.68
CA THR A 148 15.13 5.83 -7.68
C THR A 148 14.97 7.31 -7.35
N ALA A 149 15.90 8.14 -7.82
CA ALA A 149 15.75 9.58 -7.69
C ALA A 149 14.47 10.08 -8.41
N PRO A 150 13.67 10.95 -7.77
CA PRO A 150 12.46 11.48 -8.35
C PRO A 150 12.75 12.44 -9.50
N SER A 151 11.81 12.54 -10.45
CA SER A 151 11.89 13.51 -11.55
C SER A 151 11.56 14.93 -11.07
N GLY A 152 11.93 15.95 -11.86
CA GLY A 152 11.63 17.35 -11.57
C GLY A 152 10.13 17.61 -11.41
N ILE A 153 9.28 17.02 -12.26
CA ILE A 153 7.82 17.18 -12.16
C ILE A 153 7.27 16.51 -10.88
N HIS A 154 7.83 15.39 -10.46
CA HIS A 154 7.47 14.76 -9.20
C HIS A 154 7.77 15.69 -8.01
N GLN A 155 8.98 16.28 -7.97
CA GLN A 155 9.37 17.22 -6.92
C GLN A 155 8.52 18.51 -6.92
N GLN A 156 8.16 19.00 -8.10
CA GLN A 156 7.27 20.16 -8.22
C GLN A 156 5.88 19.87 -7.64
N ILE A 157 5.28 18.74 -8.01
CA ILE A 157 3.98 18.32 -7.50
C ILE A 157 4.05 18.14 -5.98
N LEU A 158 5.11 17.47 -5.49
CA LEU A 158 5.32 17.24 -4.06
C LEU A 158 5.39 18.55 -3.27
N GLY A 159 6.16 19.53 -3.76
CA GLY A 159 6.28 20.83 -3.14
C GLY A 159 4.96 21.62 -3.13
N ASP A 160 4.21 21.60 -4.25
CA ASP A 160 2.91 22.24 -4.31
C ASP A 160 1.90 21.60 -3.34
N LEU A 161 1.85 20.27 -3.27
CA LEU A 161 0.98 19.55 -2.34
C LEU A 161 1.34 19.84 -0.88
N HIS A 162 2.63 19.88 -0.55
CA HIS A 162 3.07 20.22 0.80
C HIS A 162 2.55 21.58 1.26
N ILE A 163 2.68 22.60 0.40
CA ILE A 163 2.17 23.94 0.67
C ILE A 163 0.66 23.91 0.88
N LEU A 164 -0.08 23.27 -0.03
CA LEU A 164 -1.54 23.23 0.02
C LEU A 164 -2.06 22.49 1.26
N PHE A 165 -1.46 21.36 1.64
CA PHE A 165 -1.85 20.64 2.85
C PHE A 165 -1.51 21.43 4.12
N ARG A 166 -0.32 22.03 4.21
CA ARG A 166 0.07 22.88 5.35
C ARG A 166 -0.86 24.08 5.49
N GLU A 167 -1.07 24.87 4.44
CA GLU A 167 -1.96 26.03 4.48
C GLU A 167 -3.39 25.63 4.86
N CYS A 168 -3.83 24.46 4.40
CA CYS A 168 -5.17 23.98 4.74
C CYS A 168 -5.28 23.59 6.21
N ALA A 169 -4.30 22.85 6.75
CA ALA A 169 -4.24 22.52 8.17
C ALA A 169 -4.21 23.76 9.06
N ASP A 170 -3.34 24.71 8.73
CA ASP A 170 -3.19 25.97 9.48
C ASP A 170 -4.48 26.82 9.45
N ARG A 171 -5.09 26.97 8.28
CA ARG A 171 -6.33 27.76 8.08
C ARG A 171 -7.50 27.22 8.90
N HIS A 172 -7.57 25.91 9.06
CA HIS A 172 -8.66 25.25 9.78
C HIS A 172 -8.30 24.86 11.22
N GLY A 173 -7.12 25.26 11.71
CA GLY A 173 -6.66 24.95 13.06
C GLY A 173 -6.57 23.45 13.34
N MET A 174 -6.20 22.66 12.34
CA MET A 174 -6.03 21.22 12.47
C MET A 174 -4.69 20.95 13.16
N PRO A 175 -4.65 20.17 14.26
CA PRO A 175 -3.41 19.79 14.90
C PRO A 175 -2.71 18.68 14.10
N CYS A 176 -2.29 18.98 12.88
CA CYS A 176 -1.69 18.00 11.98
C CYS A 176 -0.34 18.51 11.46
N GLU A 177 0.65 17.63 11.46
CA GLU A 177 1.92 17.84 10.79
C GLU A 177 1.89 17.24 9.38
N VAL A 178 2.51 17.96 8.43
CA VAL A 178 2.67 17.50 7.05
C VAL A 178 4.15 17.27 6.78
N LEU A 179 4.54 16.05 6.61
CA LEU A 179 5.93 15.62 6.46
C LEU A 179 6.20 15.10 5.06
N LEU A 180 7.46 15.23 4.62
CA LEU A 180 7.90 14.83 3.27
C LEU A 180 8.98 13.76 3.33
N SER A 181 9.05 12.93 2.30
CA SER A 181 10.18 12.06 2.01
C SER A 181 11.50 12.87 1.83
N PRO A 182 12.65 12.39 2.34
CA PRO A 182 12.83 11.10 3.02
C PRO A 182 12.47 11.17 4.51
N PHE A 183 11.49 10.40 4.92
CA PHE A 183 11.14 10.23 6.31
C PHE A 183 10.61 8.82 6.53
N ASP A 184 11.22 8.09 7.46
CA ASP A 184 10.90 6.70 7.71
C ASP A 184 9.58 6.53 8.45
N VAL A 185 8.77 5.61 7.99
CA VAL A 185 7.51 5.19 8.63
C VAL A 185 7.56 3.69 8.90
N ARG A 186 7.61 3.31 10.17
CA ARG A 186 7.46 1.92 10.61
C ARG A 186 5.98 1.57 10.67
N LEU A 187 5.43 1.20 9.52
CA LEU A 187 4.00 1.19 9.27
C LEU A 187 3.21 0.19 10.14
N ASP A 188 3.68 -1.05 10.21
CA ASP A 188 2.96 -2.16 10.87
C ASP A 188 3.38 -2.37 12.34
N LYS A 189 4.31 -1.57 12.87
CA LYS A 189 4.94 -1.77 14.18
C LYS A 189 5.59 -3.16 14.34
N ASP A 190 5.83 -3.85 13.24
CA ASP A 190 6.60 -5.09 13.18
C ASP A 190 8.07 -4.80 12.83
N ASN A 191 8.88 -5.85 12.64
CA ASN A 191 10.28 -5.70 12.26
C ASN A 191 10.53 -5.87 10.76
N TYR A 192 9.49 -5.80 9.92
CA TYR A 192 9.57 -6.19 8.52
C TYR A 192 9.06 -5.13 7.55
N THR A 193 8.57 -3.98 8.06
CA THR A 193 8.01 -2.94 7.20
C THR A 193 8.49 -1.55 7.61
N MET A 194 9.24 -0.89 6.72
CA MET A 194 9.69 0.48 6.78
C MET A 194 9.48 1.13 5.42
N VAL A 195 8.62 2.13 5.33
CA VAL A 195 8.30 2.83 4.09
C VAL A 195 8.69 4.30 4.17
N GLN A 196 8.87 4.94 3.02
CA GLN A 196 9.14 6.38 2.89
C GLN A 196 8.11 7.00 1.94
N PRO A 197 6.87 7.27 2.40
CA PRO A 197 5.86 7.89 1.56
C PRO A 197 6.31 9.28 1.10
N ASP A 198 5.91 9.69 -0.10
CA ASP A 198 6.28 11.00 -0.66
C ASP A 198 5.81 12.14 0.25
N LEU A 199 4.55 12.07 0.72
CA LEU A 199 3.99 12.99 1.71
C LEU A 199 3.09 12.20 2.68
N LEU A 200 3.16 12.57 3.96
CA LEU A 200 2.25 12.05 4.97
C LEU A 200 1.70 13.16 5.85
N VAL A 201 0.48 12.96 6.34
CA VAL A 201 -0.17 13.83 7.33
C VAL A 201 -0.39 13.02 8.61
N VAL A 202 0.05 13.58 9.72
CA VAL A 202 -0.11 13.00 11.06
C VAL A 202 -0.88 14.00 11.91
N CYS A 203 -2.01 13.60 12.47
CA CYS A 203 -2.86 14.46 13.30
C CYS A 203 -2.81 14.04 14.77
N GLY A 204 -2.90 15.02 15.66
CA GLY A 204 -2.84 14.79 17.11
C GLY A 204 -1.47 15.13 17.71
N GLU A 205 -1.14 14.50 18.81
CA GLU A 205 0.13 14.74 19.51
C GLU A 205 1.28 14.04 18.75
N TYR A 206 2.07 14.82 18.02
CA TYR A 206 3.27 14.36 17.32
C TYR A 206 4.39 15.42 17.49
N ASP A 207 5.54 15.00 18.01
CA ASP A 207 6.70 15.87 18.19
C ASP A 207 7.75 15.63 17.10
N ALA A 208 7.59 16.32 15.98
CA ALA A 208 8.51 16.24 14.85
C ALA A 208 9.97 16.61 15.20
N ALA A 209 10.21 17.33 16.29
CA ALA A 209 11.55 17.77 16.66
C ALA A 209 12.40 16.66 17.31
N HIS A 210 11.75 15.64 17.87
CA HIS A 210 12.43 14.56 18.60
C HIS A 210 12.28 13.18 17.94
N GLU A 211 11.36 13.05 16.96
CA GLU A 211 11.14 11.78 16.30
C GLU A 211 12.01 11.63 15.05
N ILE A 212 12.79 10.57 15.00
CA ILE A 212 13.64 10.23 13.83
C ILE A 212 12.87 9.44 12.76
N ARG A 213 11.70 8.92 13.11
CA ARG A 213 10.77 8.17 12.25
C ARG A 213 9.36 8.20 12.84
N PHE A 214 8.37 7.88 12.04
CA PHE A 214 7.01 7.71 12.53
C PHE A 214 6.71 6.24 12.82
N GLU A 215 6.06 5.98 13.95
CA GLU A 215 5.68 4.62 14.40
C GLU A 215 4.17 4.42 14.26
N GLY A 216 3.75 3.64 13.28
CA GLY A 216 2.35 3.30 13.02
C GLY A 216 1.82 3.90 11.73
N ALA A 217 0.48 3.97 11.60
CA ALA A 217 -0.19 4.46 10.42
C ALA A 217 -0.37 5.98 10.47
N PRO A 218 0.13 6.75 9.49
CA PRO A 218 -0.25 8.14 9.29
C PRO A 218 -1.76 8.26 9.00
N ASP A 219 -2.36 9.42 9.29
CA ASP A 219 -3.77 9.67 8.97
C ASP A 219 -4.01 9.73 7.47
N LEU A 220 -3.10 10.37 6.73
CA LEU A 220 -3.17 10.45 5.26
C LEU A 220 -1.79 10.23 4.66
N VAL A 221 -1.74 9.53 3.53
CA VAL A 221 -0.53 9.29 2.74
C VAL A 221 -0.76 9.71 1.29
N VAL A 222 0.23 10.34 0.69
CA VAL A 222 0.27 10.65 -0.75
C VAL A 222 1.49 9.99 -1.38
N GLU A 223 1.28 9.27 -2.48
CA GLU A 223 2.34 8.75 -3.35
C GLU A 223 2.20 9.32 -4.75
N ILE A 224 3.28 9.87 -5.29
CA ILE A 224 3.34 10.43 -6.64
C ILE A 224 4.00 9.41 -7.55
N LEU A 225 3.24 8.89 -8.51
CA LEU A 225 3.69 7.80 -9.36
C LEU A 225 4.89 8.18 -10.24
N SER A 226 5.90 7.33 -10.21
CA SER A 226 6.98 7.28 -11.17
C SER A 226 6.86 6.03 -12.06
N PRO A 227 7.56 5.96 -13.21
CA PRO A 227 7.57 4.74 -14.02
C PRO A 227 8.06 3.50 -13.27
N SER A 228 8.99 3.67 -12.32
CA SER A 228 9.59 2.58 -11.54
C SER A 228 8.73 2.13 -10.35
N THR A 229 7.94 3.02 -9.74
CA THR A 229 7.17 2.74 -8.52
C THR A 229 5.70 2.40 -8.79
N ARG A 230 5.17 2.72 -9.98
CA ARG A 230 3.74 2.61 -10.33
C ARG A 230 3.06 1.32 -9.85
N SER A 231 3.62 0.15 -10.15
CA SER A 231 2.99 -1.13 -9.76
C SER A 231 3.06 -1.38 -8.26
N LYS A 232 4.13 -0.92 -7.59
CA LYS A 232 4.31 -1.04 -6.15
C LYS A 232 3.32 -0.15 -5.41
N ASP A 233 3.22 1.13 -5.81
CA ASP A 233 2.37 2.11 -5.13
C ASP A 233 0.88 1.81 -5.34
N GLN A 234 0.49 1.35 -6.53
CA GLN A 234 -0.91 1.06 -6.85
C GLN A 234 -1.45 -0.25 -6.24
N LEU A 235 -0.60 -1.20 -5.87
CA LEU A 235 -1.06 -2.51 -5.40
C LEU A 235 -0.47 -2.88 -4.04
N LEU A 236 0.86 -2.89 -3.91
CA LEU A 236 1.50 -3.36 -2.69
C LEU A 236 1.28 -2.38 -1.54
N LYS A 237 1.60 -1.10 -1.76
CA LYS A 237 1.43 -0.05 -0.74
C LYS A 237 -0.04 0.20 -0.41
N LEU A 238 -0.94 0.13 -1.40
CA LEU A 238 -2.38 0.25 -1.15
C LEU A 238 -2.85 -0.75 -0.07
N ILE A 239 -2.50 -2.03 -0.23
CA ILE A 239 -2.86 -3.08 0.72
C ILE A 239 -2.19 -2.85 2.08
N LYS A 240 -0.93 -2.41 2.08
CA LYS A 240 -0.19 -2.15 3.32
C LYS A 240 -0.77 -0.97 4.09
N TYR A 241 -1.06 0.15 3.44
CA TYR A 241 -1.65 1.32 4.08
C TYR A 241 -3.05 1.04 4.62
N GLU A 242 -3.89 0.35 3.84
CA GLU A 242 -5.22 -0.09 4.30
C GLU A 242 -5.12 -0.96 5.56
N ARG A 243 -4.25 -1.99 5.57
CA ARG A 243 -4.10 -2.92 6.71
C ARG A 243 -3.48 -2.28 7.94
N ALA A 244 -2.59 -1.33 7.76
CA ALA A 244 -1.96 -0.62 8.85
C ALA A 244 -2.90 0.36 9.55
N GLY A 245 -4.00 0.75 8.91
CA GLY A 245 -4.97 1.69 9.46
C GLY A 245 -4.78 3.14 9.00
N VAL A 246 -4.08 3.37 7.90
CA VAL A 246 -4.12 4.67 7.21
C VAL A 246 -5.57 4.97 6.86
N ARG A 247 -6.03 6.20 7.10
CA ARG A 247 -7.43 6.58 6.90
C ARG A 247 -7.71 7.03 5.47
N GLU A 248 -6.71 7.67 4.84
CA GLU A 248 -6.84 8.24 3.50
C GLU A 248 -5.54 8.06 2.70
N TYR A 249 -5.63 7.54 1.47
CA TYR A 249 -4.48 7.30 0.61
C TYR A 249 -4.68 7.87 -0.78
N TRP A 250 -3.78 8.76 -1.21
CA TRP A 250 -3.81 9.44 -2.49
C TRP A 250 -2.71 8.92 -3.40
N ILE A 251 -3.09 8.51 -4.61
CA ILE A 251 -2.17 8.12 -5.68
C ILE A 251 -2.24 9.18 -6.78
N VAL A 252 -1.20 10.00 -6.86
CA VAL A 252 -1.10 11.09 -7.85
C VAL A 252 -0.38 10.57 -9.09
N ASP A 253 -1.00 10.69 -10.25
CA ASP A 253 -0.43 10.27 -11.52
C ASP A 253 -0.09 11.48 -12.41
N PRO A 254 1.19 11.90 -12.45
CA PRO A 254 1.60 13.05 -13.26
C PRO A 254 1.42 12.82 -14.76
N LYS A 255 1.56 11.56 -15.22
CA LYS A 255 1.46 11.19 -16.64
C LYS A 255 0.05 11.38 -17.18
N TYR A 256 -0.95 10.91 -16.42
CA TYR A 256 -2.35 10.98 -16.81
C TYR A 256 -3.08 12.19 -16.19
N ARG A 257 -2.38 12.98 -15.37
CA ARG A 257 -2.92 14.14 -14.64
C ARG A 257 -4.17 13.77 -13.85
N THR A 258 -4.10 12.68 -13.09
CA THR A 258 -5.21 12.18 -12.28
C THR A 258 -4.76 11.87 -10.86
N VAL A 259 -5.71 11.94 -9.93
CA VAL A 259 -5.54 11.55 -8.54
C VAL A 259 -6.55 10.47 -8.20
N MET A 260 -6.09 9.34 -7.71
CA MET A 260 -6.95 8.31 -7.15
C MET A 260 -6.92 8.44 -5.64
N VAL A 261 -8.08 8.66 -5.03
CA VAL A 261 -8.22 8.80 -3.57
C VAL A 261 -8.94 7.59 -3.02
N HIS A 262 -8.32 6.95 -2.04
CA HIS A 262 -8.85 5.81 -1.31
C HIS A 262 -9.22 6.27 0.11
N TYR A 263 -10.51 6.23 0.43
CA TYR A 263 -11.04 6.54 1.76
C TYR A 263 -11.27 5.21 2.49
N PHE A 264 -10.36 4.81 3.39
CA PHE A 264 -10.41 3.51 4.03
C PHE A 264 -11.41 3.42 5.17
N GLU A 265 -11.89 4.55 5.68
CA GLU A 265 -12.93 4.61 6.73
C GLU A 265 -14.34 4.53 6.16
N ASP A 266 -14.54 4.73 4.85
CA ASP A 266 -15.85 4.64 4.23
C ASP A 266 -16.33 3.19 4.22
N GLU A 267 -17.54 2.93 4.73
CA GLU A 267 -18.18 1.59 4.71
C GLU A 267 -18.32 1.05 3.28
N GLU A 268 -18.61 1.93 2.32
CA GLU A 268 -18.58 1.65 0.90
C GLU A 268 -17.23 2.04 0.32
N TYR A 269 -16.20 1.24 0.55
CA TYR A 269 -14.87 1.44 -0.02
C TYR A 269 -14.92 1.56 -1.55
N THR A 270 -15.09 2.79 -2.04
CA THR A 270 -15.05 3.09 -3.47
C THR A 270 -14.00 4.17 -3.72
N PRO A 271 -12.86 3.81 -4.35
CA PRO A 271 -11.85 4.81 -4.69
C PRO A 271 -12.45 5.85 -5.64
N ARG A 272 -12.16 7.13 -5.39
CA ARG A 272 -12.61 8.25 -6.24
C ARG A 272 -11.48 8.72 -7.11
N LYS A 273 -11.76 8.86 -8.40
CA LYS A 273 -10.82 9.41 -9.37
C LYS A 273 -11.13 10.89 -9.63
N TYR A 274 -10.09 11.71 -9.53
CA TYR A 274 -10.14 13.14 -9.81
C TYR A 274 -9.14 13.50 -10.92
N GLU A 275 -9.44 14.57 -11.66
CA GLU A 275 -8.52 15.18 -12.62
C GLU A 275 -7.76 16.35 -11.96
N PHE A 276 -6.66 16.83 -12.59
CA PHE A 276 -5.84 17.92 -12.03
C PHE A 276 -6.50 19.31 -12.11
N ASP A 277 -7.74 19.43 -12.44
CA ASP A 277 -8.55 20.66 -12.35
C ASP A 277 -9.61 20.57 -11.25
N SER A 278 -9.61 19.49 -10.48
CA SER A 278 -10.60 19.22 -9.45
C SER A 278 -10.21 19.82 -8.10
N GLN A 279 -11.22 20.11 -7.31
CA GLN A 279 -11.09 20.39 -5.88
C GLN A 279 -11.36 19.10 -5.10
N ILE A 280 -10.36 18.61 -4.39
CA ILE A 280 -10.40 17.30 -3.72
C ILE A 280 -10.59 17.50 -2.22
N PRO A 281 -11.70 17.02 -1.64
CA PRO A 281 -11.92 17.10 -0.19
C PRO A 281 -10.98 16.14 0.55
N VAL A 282 -10.40 16.62 1.64
CA VAL A 282 -9.58 15.83 2.56
C VAL A 282 -10.48 15.26 3.66
N SER A 283 -10.74 13.95 3.64
CA SER A 283 -11.71 13.30 4.51
C SER A 283 -11.31 13.38 5.98
N ILE A 284 -10.02 13.18 6.30
CA ILE A 284 -9.50 13.26 7.68
C ILE A 284 -9.77 14.61 8.36
N SER A 285 -10.08 15.65 7.57
CA SER A 285 -10.45 16.98 8.09
C SER A 285 -11.94 17.12 8.39
N GLY A 286 -12.75 16.08 8.21
CA GLY A 286 -14.21 16.17 8.23
C GLY A 286 -14.77 17.04 7.09
N GLY A 287 -14.06 17.11 5.96
CA GLY A 287 -14.45 17.85 4.77
C GLY A 287 -14.18 19.37 4.83
N LYS A 288 -13.53 19.86 5.89
CA LYS A 288 -13.17 21.30 6.02
C LYS A 288 -12.03 21.70 5.09
N CYS A 289 -11.10 20.78 4.86
CA CYS A 289 -9.93 20.98 4.01
C CYS A 289 -10.23 20.52 2.58
N ILE A 290 -9.93 21.37 1.60
CA ILE A 290 -10.07 21.06 0.18
C ILE A 290 -8.75 21.41 -0.51
N ILE A 291 -8.18 20.47 -1.24
CA ILE A 291 -6.97 20.69 -2.04
C ILE A 291 -7.35 20.97 -3.48
N ASP A 292 -7.02 22.18 -3.94
CA ASP A 292 -7.26 22.61 -5.32
C ASP A 292 -6.12 22.13 -6.23
N PHE A 293 -6.33 21.01 -6.92
CA PHE A 293 -5.35 20.46 -7.85
C PHE A 293 -5.14 21.33 -9.10
N SER A 294 -6.01 22.31 -9.35
CA SER A 294 -5.76 23.27 -10.42
C SER A 294 -4.49 24.11 -10.19
N LEU A 295 -3.98 24.14 -8.97
CA LEU A 295 -2.75 24.85 -8.59
C LEU A 295 -1.49 23.97 -8.67
N VAL A 296 -1.65 22.64 -8.80
CA VAL A 296 -0.57 21.65 -8.72
C VAL A 296 0.12 21.46 -10.08
N GLY A 297 1.44 21.54 -10.11
CA GLY A 297 2.26 21.29 -11.30
C GLY A 297 2.07 22.32 -12.42
N LYS A 298 1.62 23.55 -12.11
CA LYS A 298 1.35 24.60 -13.10
C LYS A 298 2.38 25.72 -13.14
N ARG A 299 3.40 25.70 -12.30
CA ARG A 299 4.42 26.77 -12.33
C ARG A 299 5.15 26.74 -13.67
N PRO A 300 4.97 27.77 -14.54
CA PRO A 300 5.76 27.83 -15.74
C PRO A 300 7.24 27.96 -15.34
N PHE A 301 8.10 27.19 -16.02
CA PHE A 301 9.54 27.40 -15.94
C PHE A 301 9.78 28.90 -16.27
N ARG A 302 10.24 29.67 -15.28
CA ARG A 302 10.71 31.02 -15.51
C ARG A 302 12.21 30.90 -15.83
N PRO A 303 12.64 31.11 -17.09
CA PRO A 303 14.06 31.20 -17.37
C PRO A 303 14.60 32.38 -16.57
N PHE A 304 15.72 32.18 -15.90
CA PHE A 304 16.48 33.24 -15.23
C PHE A 304 17.01 34.25 -16.23
#